data_989cfba18c4ab10c63d8d82902274ca2
#
_entry.id   989cfba18c4ab10c63d8d82902274ca2
#
_cell.length_a   1.000
_cell.length_b   1.000
_cell.length_c   1.000
_cell.angle_alpha   90.00
_cell.angle_beta   90.00
_cell.angle_gamma   90.00
#
_symmetry.space_group_name_H-M   'P 1'
#
loop_
_entity.id
_entity.type
_entity.pdbx_description
1 polymer ?
#
loop_
_entity_poly.entity_id
_entity_poly.type
_entity_poly.pdbx_seq_one_letter_code
_entity_poly.pdbx_strand_id
1 'polypeptide(L)'
;MSKVTVITGGTSGIGRGIVEKILANSAEDDLIFATYAHNAHKANEFWDSLKPEDQEKLIILKADMSSYDDMMNFVGEVKEKAGHVDWLISNAGISTYDKFQDYTFEEWNKIVNTNLSVPVFMVKEFMPVMTEGGRVLFMGSYAGQQAYSSSLVYLSLI
;
A
#
# COMPACT_ATOMS: atom_id res chain seq x y z
N MET A 1 20.98 5.22 11.13
CA MET A 1 20.38 5.43 9.81
C MET A 1 18.89 5.65 10.00
N SER A 2 18.33 6.62 9.30
CA SER A 2 16.89 6.85 9.23
C SER A 2 16.17 5.58 8.75
N LYS A 3 15.02 5.28 9.31
CA LYS A 3 14.21 4.16 8.85
C LYS A 3 13.26 4.61 7.75
N VAL A 4 13.23 3.88 6.65
CA VAL A 4 12.35 4.14 5.53
C VAL A 4 11.25 3.08 5.47
N THR A 5 10.00 3.53 5.60
CA THR A 5 8.81 2.68 5.50
C THR A 5 8.02 3.03 4.25
N VAL A 6 7.64 2.02 3.49
CA VAL A 6 6.75 2.13 2.33
C VAL A 6 5.44 1.43 2.64
N ILE A 7 4.31 2.11 2.42
CA ILE A 7 2.98 1.53 2.63
C ILE A 7 2.02 1.89 1.51
N THR A 8 1.39 0.91 0.90
CA THR A 8 0.33 1.14 -0.10
C THR A 8 -1.03 1.32 0.57
N GLY A 9 -1.83 2.29 0.06
CA GLY A 9 -3.14 2.60 0.66
C GLY A 9 -3.04 3.20 2.07
N GLY A 10 -1.99 3.98 2.35
CA GLY A 10 -1.66 4.49 3.68
C GLY A 10 -2.47 5.70 4.14
N THR A 11 -3.41 6.22 3.34
CA THR A 11 -4.14 7.47 3.65
C THR A 11 -5.54 7.26 4.22
N SER A 12 -6.00 6.02 4.33
CA SER A 12 -7.33 5.71 4.86
C SER A 12 -7.38 4.33 5.54
N GLY A 13 -8.43 4.08 6.30
CA GLY A 13 -8.71 2.78 6.91
C GLY A 13 -7.54 2.21 7.73
N ILE A 14 -7.26 0.92 7.53
CA ILE A 14 -6.18 0.21 8.25
C ILE A 14 -4.83 0.82 7.92
N GLY A 15 -4.56 1.15 6.64
CA GLY A 15 -3.29 1.74 6.22
C GLY A 15 -3.00 3.07 6.92
N ARG A 16 -3.99 3.95 7.06
CA ARG A 16 -3.86 5.19 7.83
C ARG A 16 -3.51 4.91 9.29
N GLY A 17 -4.21 3.99 9.95
CA GLY A 17 -3.92 3.63 11.34
C GLY A 17 -2.49 3.09 11.52
N ILE A 18 -1.96 2.37 10.52
CA ILE A 18 -0.57 1.90 10.51
C ILE A 18 0.38 3.09 10.39
N VAL A 19 0.14 4.03 9.47
CA VAL A 19 0.97 5.24 9.31
C VAL A 19 0.99 6.07 10.59
N GLU A 20 -0.18 6.33 11.19
CA GLU A 20 -0.28 7.06 12.46
C GLU A 20 0.52 6.37 13.58
N LYS A 21 0.46 5.03 13.65
CA LYS A 21 1.21 4.26 14.64
C LYS A 21 2.72 4.29 14.40
N ILE A 22 3.17 4.30 13.15
CA ILE A 22 4.59 4.41 12.81
C ILE A 22 5.07 5.82 13.15
N LEU A 23 4.36 6.89 12.76
CA LEU A 23 4.70 8.27 13.07
C LEU A 23 4.86 8.49 14.58
N ALA A 24 3.93 7.97 15.38
CA ALA A 24 3.97 8.09 16.84
C ALA A 24 5.20 7.41 17.51
N ASN A 25 5.93 6.57 16.78
CA ASN A 25 7.11 5.84 17.27
C ASN A 25 8.36 6.07 16.40
N SER A 26 8.30 7.00 15.44
CA SER A 26 9.40 7.29 14.52
C SER A 26 10.42 8.24 15.13
N ALA A 27 11.68 8.10 14.73
CA ALA A 27 12.72 9.10 14.98
C ALA A 27 12.52 10.33 14.09
N GLU A 28 13.29 11.40 14.34
CA GLU A 28 13.15 12.67 13.62
C GLU A 28 13.47 12.55 12.12
N ASP A 29 14.42 11.70 11.78
CA ASP A 29 14.93 11.48 10.42
C ASP A 29 14.26 10.30 9.69
N ASP A 30 13.30 9.61 10.29
CA ASP A 30 12.56 8.52 9.65
C ASP A 30 11.64 9.05 8.54
N LEU A 31 11.48 8.28 7.45
CA LEU A 31 10.61 8.61 6.33
C LEU A 31 9.53 7.55 6.10
N ILE A 32 8.35 8.01 5.77
CA ILE A 32 7.22 7.15 5.41
C ILE A 32 6.70 7.57 4.04
N PHE A 33 6.69 6.63 3.09
CA PHE A 33 6.06 6.80 1.79
C PHE A 33 4.73 6.08 1.79
N ALA A 34 3.64 6.83 1.66
CA ALA A 34 2.28 6.30 1.64
C ALA A 34 1.61 6.56 0.30
N THR A 35 0.80 5.61 -0.21
CA THR A 35 0.05 5.85 -1.44
C THR A 35 -1.44 6.02 -1.20
N TYR A 36 -2.08 6.71 -2.16
CA TYR A 36 -3.54 6.68 -2.38
C TYR A 36 -3.83 6.51 -3.87
N ALA A 37 -5.00 5.94 -4.22
CA ALA A 37 -5.37 5.75 -5.63
C ALA A 37 -6.28 6.88 -6.14
N HIS A 38 -7.49 7.00 -5.60
CA HIS A 38 -8.53 7.84 -6.20
C HIS A 38 -8.98 9.01 -5.31
N ASN A 39 -8.85 8.91 -4.00
CA ASN A 39 -9.41 9.90 -3.08
C ASN A 39 -8.35 10.89 -2.57
N ALA A 40 -7.98 11.84 -3.43
CA ALA A 40 -7.04 12.92 -3.08
C ALA A 40 -7.55 13.78 -1.90
N HIS A 41 -8.86 13.99 -1.79
CA HIS A 41 -9.43 14.78 -0.70
C HIS A 41 -9.13 14.14 0.66
N LYS A 42 -9.40 12.84 0.81
CA LYS A 42 -9.06 12.12 2.06
C LYS A 42 -7.56 12.07 2.34
N ALA A 43 -6.74 11.99 1.30
CA ALA A 43 -5.29 12.02 1.45
C ALA A 43 -4.81 13.37 2.00
N ASN A 44 -5.35 14.48 1.45
CA ASN A 44 -5.05 15.82 1.92
C ASN A 44 -5.60 16.07 3.34
N GLU A 45 -6.85 15.70 3.62
CA GLU A 45 -7.42 15.80 4.99
C GLU A 45 -6.56 15.04 6.02
N PHE A 46 -6.05 13.87 5.66
CA PHE A 46 -5.16 13.13 6.53
C PHE A 46 -3.85 13.90 6.77
N TRP A 47 -3.20 14.37 5.71
CA TRP A 47 -1.95 15.12 5.82
C TRP A 47 -2.14 16.41 6.63
N ASP A 48 -3.21 17.18 6.39
CA ASP A 48 -3.54 18.41 7.10
C ASP A 48 -3.86 18.17 8.59
N SER A 49 -4.29 16.97 8.96
CA SER A 49 -4.58 16.59 10.34
C SER A 49 -3.34 16.27 11.18
N LEU A 50 -2.19 16.10 10.54
CA LEU A 50 -0.93 15.76 11.21
C LEU A 50 -0.26 17.01 11.80
N LYS A 51 0.57 16.78 12.82
CA LYS A 51 1.45 17.81 13.35
C LYS A 51 2.56 18.14 12.35
N PRO A 52 3.14 19.35 12.39
CA PRO A 52 4.21 19.75 11.47
C PRO A 52 5.39 18.77 11.45
N GLU A 53 5.83 18.27 12.60
CA GLU A 53 6.91 17.31 12.71
C GLU A 53 6.61 15.95 12.05
N ASP A 54 5.34 15.54 11.98
CA ASP A 54 4.89 14.31 11.32
C ASP A 54 4.71 14.53 9.81
N GLN A 55 4.31 15.75 9.40
CA GLN A 55 4.21 16.13 7.99
C GLN A 55 5.57 16.08 7.29
N GLU A 56 6.64 16.46 7.99
CA GLU A 56 8.01 16.41 7.47
C GLU A 56 8.48 14.98 7.18
N LYS A 57 7.93 13.99 7.89
CA LYS A 57 8.28 12.56 7.73
C LYS A 57 7.41 11.80 6.74
N LEU A 58 6.23 12.31 6.40
CA LEU A 58 5.25 11.60 5.58
C LEU A 58 5.19 12.16 4.16
N ILE A 59 5.52 11.33 3.19
CA ILE A 59 5.40 11.63 1.76
C ILE A 59 4.21 10.83 1.20
N ILE A 60 3.16 11.55 0.80
CA ILE A 60 1.97 10.94 0.21
C ILE A 60 2.04 11.06 -1.31
N LEU A 61 1.95 9.93 -2.01
CA LEU A 61 2.04 9.85 -3.46
C LEU A 61 0.77 9.22 -4.05
N LYS A 62 0.32 9.74 -5.18
CA LYS A 62 -0.77 9.12 -5.93
C LYS A 62 -0.21 7.92 -6.70
N ALA A 63 -0.78 6.73 -6.44
CA ALA A 63 -0.47 5.53 -7.21
C ALA A 63 -1.61 4.52 -7.08
N ASP A 64 -2.20 4.14 -8.21
CA ASP A 64 -3.21 3.08 -8.27
C ASP A 64 -2.53 1.72 -8.35
N MET A 65 -2.65 0.92 -7.30
CA MET A 65 -2.05 -0.41 -7.25
C MET A 65 -2.74 -1.44 -8.15
N SER A 66 -3.72 -1.06 -8.96
CA SER A 66 -4.19 -1.88 -10.08
C SER A 66 -3.37 -1.68 -11.37
N SER A 67 -2.54 -0.64 -11.41
CA SER A 67 -1.68 -0.24 -12.52
C SER A 67 -0.21 -0.58 -12.24
N TYR A 68 0.40 -1.37 -13.11
CA TYR A 68 1.82 -1.67 -13.04
C TYR A 68 2.69 -0.41 -13.24
N ASP A 69 2.28 0.47 -14.15
CA ASP A 69 3.02 1.70 -14.45
C ASP A 69 2.98 2.68 -13.26
N ASP A 70 1.84 2.82 -12.59
CA ASP A 70 1.75 3.64 -11.37
C ASP A 70 2.64 3.08 -10.26
N MET A 71 2.66 1.77 -10.10
CA MET A 71 3.55 1.10 -9.15
C MET A 71 5.03 1.36 -9.48
N MET A 72 5.42 1.25 -10.76
CA MET A 72 6.81 1.50 -11.18
C MET A 72 7.22 2.96 -10.96
N ASN A 73 6.33 3.92 -11.24
CA ASN A 73 6.58 5.33 -10.96
C ASN A 73 6.76 5.56 -9.46
N PHE A 74 5.88 4.98 -8.64
CA PHE A 74 5.99 5.06 -7.18
C PHE A 74 7.32 4.47 -6.66
N VAL A 75 7.70 3.29 -7.14
CA VAL A 75 8.98 2.67 -6.80
C VAL A 75 10.16 3.57 -7.17
N GLY A 76 10.11 4.19 -8.35
CA GLY A 76 11.13 5.15 -8.82
C GLY A 76 11.28 6.33 -7.87
N GLU A 77 10.16 6.96 -7.50
CA GLU A 77 10.11 8.09 -6.56
C GLU A 77 10.72 7.73 -5.19
N VAL A 78 10.38 6.57 -4.64
CA VAL A 78 10.94 6.12 -3.36
C VAL A 78 12.44 5.89 -3.47
N LYS A 79 12.91 5.21 -4.52
CA LYS A 79 14.33 4.95 -4.75
C LYS A 79 15.14 6.23 -4.89
N GLU A 80 14.59 7.22 -5.62
CA GLU A 80 15.25 8.51 -5.82
C GLU A 80 15.36 9.32 -4.52
N LYS A 81 14.28 9.34 -3.72
CA LYS A 81 14.22 10.19 -2.52
C LYS A 81 14.91 9.57 -1.29
N ALA A 82 14.84 8.24 -1.15
CA ALA A 82 15.35 7.57 0.06
C ALA A 82 16.56 6.66 -0.17
N GLY A 83 16.69 6.07 -1.35
CA GLY A 83 17.81 5.19 -1.70
C GLY A 83 17.78 3.80 -1.03
N HIS A 84 16.99 3.60 0.01
CA HIS A 84 16.81 2.32 0.69
C HIS A 84 15.39 2.16 1.23
N VAL A 85 15.02 0.93 1.62
CA VAL A 85 13.74 0.60 2.25
C VAL A 85 13.95 -0.41 3.38
N ASP A 86 13.44 -0.11 4.57
CA ASP A 86 13.48 -1.02 5.73
C ASP A 86 12.19 -1.83 5.86
N TRP A 87 11.05 -1.17 5.69
CA TRP A 87 9.74 -1.83 5.79
C TRP A 87 8.90 -1.57 4.54
N LEU A 88 8.45 -2.64 3.93
CA LEU A 88 7.51 -2.61 2.81
C LEU A 88 6.19 -3.23 3.24
N ILE A 89 5.13 -2.43 3.30
CA ILE A 89 3.81 -2.84 3.75
C ILE A 89 2.84 -2.78 2.57
N SER A 90 2.52 -3.92 2.00
CA SER A 90 1.50 -4.06 0.96
C SER A 90 0.13 -4.16 1.62
N ASN A 91 -0.53 -3.01 1.77
CA ASN A 91 -1.83 -2.89 2.42
C ASN A 91 -2.96 -2.53 1.46
N ALA A 92 -2.69 -1.85 0.35
CA ALA A 92 -3.72 -1.58 -0.65
C ALA A 92 -4.38 -2.86 -1.12
N GLY A 93 -5.68 -2.86 -1.17
CA GLY A 93 -6.49 -3.99 -1.62
C GLY A 93 -7.90 -3.54 -1.97
N ILE A 94 -8.53 -4.25 -2.88
CA ILE A 94 -9.91 -4.04 -3.29
C ILE A 94 -10.69 -5.34 -3.22
N SER A 95 -11.98 -5.23 -2.96
CA SER A 95 -12.94 -6.32 -3.07
C SER A 95 -14.19 -5.82 -3.76
N THR A 96 -14.94 -6.72 -4.38
CA THR A 96 -16.29 -6.46 -4.88
C THR A 96 -17.27 -7.38 -4.18
N TYR A 97 -18.53 -6.95 -4.15
CA TYR A 97 -19.63 -7.72 -3.58
C TYR A 97 -20.60 -8.21 -4.66
N ASP A 98 -20.15 -8.18 -5.92
CA ASP A 98 -20.96 -8.62 -7.05
C ASP A 98 -21.13 -10.14 -7.02
N LYS A 99 -22.23 -10.63 -7.62
CA LYS A 99 -22.44 -12.06 -7.76
C LYS A 99 -21.42 -12.61 -8.76
N PHE A 100 -20.95 -13.83 -8.54
CA PHE A 100 -19.93 -14.45 -9.38
C PHE A 100 -20.27 -14.42 -10.88
N GLN A 101 -21.54 -14.63 -11.24
CA GLN A 101 -22.01 -14.61 -12.63
C GLN A 101 -21.95 -13.23 -13.30
N ASP A 102 -21.87 -12.16 -12.51
CA ASP A 102 -21.90 -10.79 -13.00
C ASP A 102 -20.48 -10.19 -13.15
N TYR A 103 -19.43 -10.94 -12.74
CA TYR A 103 -18.05 -10.49 -12.87
C TYR A 103 -17.63 -10.36 -14.33
N THR A 104 -17.07 -9.21 -14.66
CA THR A 104 -16.37 -9.00 -15.93
C THR A 104 -14.89 -9.41 -15.82
N PHE A 105 -14.27 -9.71 -16.97
CA PHE A 105 -12.84 -9.99 -17.02
C PHE A 105 -11.99 -8.79 -16.61
N GLU A 106 -12.48 -7.58 -16.83
CA GLU A 106 -11.83 -6.33 -16.41
C GLU A 106 -11.81 -6.21 -14.87
N GLU A 107 -12.92 -6.44 -14.21
CA GLU A 107 -13.01 -6.46 -12.75
C GLU A 107 -12.13 -7.54 -12.13
N TRP A 108 -12.14 -8.75 -12.71
CA TRP A 108 -11.22 -9.82 -12.34
C TRP A 108 -9.77 -9.34 -12.37
N ASN A 109 -9.33 -8.80 -13.52
CA ASN A 109 -7.94 -8.35 -13.68
C ASN A 109 -7.59 -7.23 -12.69
N LYS A 110 -8.50 -6.31 -12.45
CA LYS A 110 -8.29 -5.23 -11.47
C LYS A 110 -8.06 -5.78 -10.07
N ILE A 111 -8.87 -6.76 -9.63
CA ILE A 111 -8.73 -7.38 -8.31
C ILE A 111 -7.41 -8.16 -8.23
N VAL A 112 -7.12 -8.98 -9.23
CA VAL A 112 -5.87 -9.78 -9.29
C VAL A 112 -4.65 -8.88 -9.30
N ASN A 113 -4.66 -7.81 -10.09
CA ASN A 113 -3.55 -6.87 -10.14
C ASN A 113 -3.35 -6.18 -8.79
N THR A 114 -4.40 -5.63 -8.20
CA THR A 114 -4.27 -4.88 -6.95
C THR A 114 -3.86 -5.77 -5.78
N ASN A 115 -4.45 -6.95 -5.65
CA ASN A 115 -4.28 -7.77 -4.45
C ASN A 115 -3.13 -8.79 -4.56
N LEU A 116 -2.67 -9.11 -5.77
CA LEU A 116 -1.66 -10.16 -5.98
C LEU A 116 -0.51 -9.71 -6.87
N SER A 117 -0.77 -9.37 -8.15
CA SER A 117 0.31 -9.18 -9.13
C SER A 117 1.21 -7.99 -8.75
N VAL A 118 0.63 -6.81 -8.56
CA VAL A 118 1.38 -5.59 -8.25
C VAL A 118 2.11 -5.68 -6.90
N PRO A 119 1.53 -6.18 -5.81
CA PRO A 119 2.27 -6.47 -4.58
C PRO A 119 3.52 -7.32 -4.76
N VAL A 120 3.42 -8.41 -5.52
CA VAL A 120 4.56 -9.31 -5.78
C VAL A 120 5.66 -8.60 -6.58
N PHE A 121 5.29 -7.91 -7.65
CA PHE A 121 6.25 -7.17 -8.47
C PHE A 121 6.85 -5.97 -7.72
N MET A 122 6.10 -5.29 -6.89
CA MET A 122 6.60 -4.21 -6.04
C MET A 122 7.72 -4.72 -5.09
N VAL A 123 7.53 -5.90 -4.48
CA VAL A 123 8.61 -6.53 -3.68
C VAL A 123 9.84 -6.78 -4.55
N LYS A 124 9.66 -7.39 -5.72
CA LYS A 124 10.77 -7.63 -6.67
C LYS A 124 11.54 -6.35 -6.98
N GLU A 125 10.81 -5.25 -7.25
CA GLU A 125 11.44 -3.98 -7.60
C GLU A 125 12.15 -3.30 -6.40
N PHE A 126 11.65 -3.46 -5.17
CA PHE A 126 12.31 -2.93 -3.98
C PHE A 126 13.46 -3.81 -3.47
N MET A 127 13.50 -5.09 -3.80
CA MET A 127 14.56 -6.03 -3.31
C MET A 127 15.99 -5.47 -3.40
N PRO A 128 16.41 -4.82 -4.51
CA PRO A 128 17.78 -4.31 -4.60
C PRO A 128 18.14 -3.20 -3.61
N VAL A 129 17.14 -2.53 -3.04
CA VAL A 129 17.30 -1.40 -2.09
C VAL A 129 16.78 -1.72 -0.69
N MET A 130 16.30 -2.95 -0.46
CA MET A 130 15.94 -3.40 0.89
C MET A 130 17.19 -3.52 1.76
N THR A 131 17.12 -2.98 2.98
CA THR A 131 18.22 -3.09 3.95
C THR A 131 18.34 -4.52 4.49
N GLU A 132 19.53 -4.87 4.99
CA GLU A 132 19.72 -6.12 5.73
C GLU A 132 18.81 -6.12 6.98
N GLY A 133 18.02 -7.18 7.14
CA GLY A 133 16.99 -7.24 8.20
C GLY A 133 15.69 -6.49 7.91
N GLY A 134 15.55 -5.93 6.72
CA GLY A 134 14.30 -5.32 6.25
C GLY A 134 13.11 -6.28 6.31
N ARG A 135 11.90 -5.74 6.31
CA ARG A 135 10.65 -6.51 6.47
C ARG A 135 9.69 -6.24 5.33
N VAL A 136 9.09 -7.30 4.84
CA VAL A 136 7.95 -7.23 3.90
C VAL A 136 6.72 -7.77 4.62
N LEU A 137 5.62 -7.02 4.58
CA LEU A 137 4.33 -7.40 5.14
C LEU A 137 3.26 -7.33 4.06
N PHE A 138 2.53 -8.42 3.86
CA PHE A 138 1.34 -8.46 3.03
C PHE A 138 0.10 -8.50 3.91
N MET A 139 -0.84 -7.59 3.66
CA MET A 139 -2.14 -7.60 4.34
C MET A 139 -3.01 -8.69 3.73
N GLY A 140 -3.28 -9.72 4.51
CA GLY A 140 -4.27 -10.73 4.20
C GLY A 140 -5.66 -10.37 4.75
N SER A 141 -6.59 -11.31 4.67
CA SER A 141 -7.93 -11.13 5.20
C SER A 141 -8.43 -12.42 5.87
N TYR A 142 -9.23 -12.25 6.92
CA TYR A 142 -9.99 -13.35 7.53
C TYR A 142 -10.94 -14.02 6.51
N ALA A 143 -11.39 -13.26 5.51
CA ALA A 143 -12.21 -13.77 4.44
C ALA A 143 -11.56 -14.94 3.66
N GLY A 144 -10.24 -15.04 3.61
CA GLY A 144 -9.52 -16.19 3.03
C GLY A 144 -9.72 -17.52 3.78
N GLN A 145 -10.23 -17.46 5.01
CA GLN A 145 -10.52 -18.64 5.84
C GLN A 145 -12.00 -19.06 5.83
N GLN A 146 -12.88 -18.24 5.27
CA GLN A 146 -14.32 -18.50 5.21
C GLN A 146 -14.88 -18.22 3.81
N ALA A 147 -15.66 -19.15 3.29
CA ALA A 147 -16.35 -18.96 2.01
C ALA A 147 -17.56 -18.04 2.19
N TYR A 148 -17.52 -16.88 1.54
CA TYR A 148 -18.67 -15.99 1.38
C TYR A 148 -19.14 -16.05 -0.08
N SER A 149 -20.44 -16.23 -0.30
CA SER A 149 -21.02 -16.41 -1.65
C SER A 149 -20.90 -15.17 -2.58
N SER A 150 -20.58 -14.02 -2.02
CA SER A 150 -20.58 -12.73 -2.72
C SER A 150 -19.21 -12.14 -3.02
N SER A 151 -18.11 -12.86 -2.82
CA SER A 151 -16.76 -12.30 -3.00
C SER A 151 -15.75 -13.35 -3.46
N LEU A 152 -16.16 -14.25 -4.34
CA LEU A 152 -15.39 -15.45 -4.70
C LEU A 152 -13.98 -15.09 -5.22
N VAL A 153 -13.87 -14.06 -6.06
CA VAL A 153 -12.57 -13.64 -6.63
C VAL A 153 -11.64 -13.12 -5.53
N TYR A 154 -12.15 -12.27 -4.65
CA TYR A 154 -11.36 -11.75 -3.51
C TYR A 154 -10.92 -12.90 -2.59
N LEU A 155 -11.81 -13.84 -2.27
CA LEU A 155 -11.54 -14.97 -1.40
C LEU A 155 -10.46 -15.92 -1.94
N SER A 156 -10.32 -16.02 -3.25
CA SER A 156 -9.32 -16.88 -3.88
C SER A 156 -7.92 -16.27 -3.95
N LEU A 157 -7.76 -15.00 -3.58
CA LEU A 157 -6.52 -14.23 -3.73
C LEU A 157 -5.89 -13.79 -2.40
N ILE A 158 -6.47 -14.16 -1.28
CA ILE A 158 -6.02 -13.71 0.05
C ILE A 158 -5.71 -14.86 0.98
#